data_7e98db2c08274ffbbd75c7eec10c4718
#
_entry.id   7e98db2c08274ffbbd75c7eec10c4718
#
_cell.length_a   1.000
_cell.length_b   1.000
_cell.length_c   1.000
_cell.angle_alpha   90.00
_cell.angle_beta   90.00
_cell.angle_gamma   90.00
#
_symmetry.space_group_name_H-M   'P 1'
#
loop_
_entity.id
_entity.type
_entity.pdbx_description
1 polymer ?
#
loop_
_entity_poly.entity_id
_entity_poly.type
_entity_poly.pdbx_seq_one_letter_code
_entity_poly.pdbx_strand_id
1 'polypeptide(L)'
;MGKSQHLKIKDLIPELKRIAGDNYVLDDQADLLVYEYDGSIDRGNPVVVVLPNTTKEISQVLKLARSNSIPVVARGAGTGLSGGAIAEQGGIVLSMARMNQILEVNRSDRYAIVEPGVVNL
;
A
#
# COMPACT_ATOMS: atom_id res chain seq x y z
N MET A 1 -19.45 20.83 -13.96
CA MET A 1 -19.29 20.12 -14.00
C MET A 1 -19.31 19.11 -13.71
N GLY A 2 -19.22 19.11 -13.95
CA GLY A 2 -19.46 17.84 -13.96
C GLY A 2 -19.20 17.12 -12.74
N LYS A 3 -19.81 16.10 -12.55
CA LYS A 3 -19.53 15.23 -11.52
C LYS A 3 -18.28 14.53 -11.76
N SER A 4 -17.39 14.52 -10.82
CA SER A 4 -16.28 13.63 -10.92
C SER A 4 -16.80 12.22 -10.72
N GLN A 5 -16.47 11.35 -11.62
CA GLN A 5 -16.79 9.95 -11.48
C GLN A 5 -15.62 9.26 -10.81
N HIS A 6 -15.89 8.60 -9.70
CA HIS A 6 -14.85 7.85 -9.00
C HIS A 6 -14.60 6.56 -9.75
N LEU A 7 -13.36 6.28 -10.05
CA LEU A 7 -12.96 5.03 -10.68
C LEU A 7 -12.88 3.92 -9.64
N LYS A 8 -13.10 2.70 -10.09
CA LYS A 8 -12.94 1.54 -9.23
C LYS A 8 -11.47 1.16 -9.13
N ILE A 9 -11.12 0.43 -8.09
CA ILE A 9 -9.73 0.03 -7.87
C ILE A 9 -9.12 -0.64 -9.08
N LYS A 10 -9.84 -1.57 -9.72
CA LYS A 10 -9.29 -2.26 -10.87
C LYS A 10 -8.98 -1.32 -12.02
N ASP A 11 -9.69 -0.21 -12.13
CA ASP A 11 -9.44 0.78 -13.17
C ASP A 11 -8.20 1.62 -12.88
N LEU A 12 -7.77 1.64 -11.62
CA LEU A 12 -6.61 2.39 -11.18
C LEU A 12 -5.32 1.59 -11.22
N ILE A 13 -5.40 0.29 -11.43
CA ILE A 13 -4.20 -0.57 -11.41
C ILE A 13 -3.14 -0.11 -12.40
N PRO A 14 -3.47 0.24 -13.66
CA PRO A 14 -2.44 0.76 -14.56
C PRO A 14 -1.74 2.01 -14.03
N GLU A 15 -2.49 2.91 -13.41
CA GLU A 15 -1.90 4.12 -12.85
C GLU A 15 -1.06 3.81 -11.62
N LEU A 16 -1.50 2.90 -10.77
CA LEU A 16 -0.71 2.47 -9.63
C LEU A 16 0.62 1.83 -10.07
N LYS A 17 0.57 1.04 -11.13
CA LYS A 17 1.78 0.44 -11.70
C LYS A 17 2.71 1.47 -12.28
N ARG A 18 2.16 2.53 -12.86
CA ARG A 18 2.98 3.62 -13.35
C ARG A 18 3.70 4.34 -12.20
N ILE A 19 3.04 4.46 -11.06
CA ILE A 19 3.60 5.14 -9.89
C ILE A 19 4.67 4.26 -9.21
N ALA A 20 4.35 3.03 -8.91
CA ALA A 20 5.20 2.17 -8.07
C ALA A 20 6.01 1.14 -8.85
N GLY A 21 5.65 0.87 -10.10
CA GLY A 21 6.27 -0.16 -10.92
C GLY A 21 5.40 -1.39 -11.04
N ASP A 22 5.50 -2.07 -12.18
CA ASP A 22 4.64 -3.21 -12.51
C ASP A 22 4.73 -4.33 -11.47
N ASN A 23 5.92 -4.57 -10.95
CA ASN A 23 6.13 -5.68 -10.02
C ASN A 23 5.75 -5.34 -8.59
N TYR A 24 5.34 -4.12 -8.34
CA TYR A 24 5.09 -3.61 -6.99
C TYR A 24 3.64 -3.21 -6.76
N VAL A 25 2.76 -3.69 -7.60
CA VAL A 25 1.32 -3.58 -7.43
C VAL A 25 0.75 -5.00 -7.54
N LEU A 26 0.26 -5.51 -6.44
CA LEU A 26 -0.15 -6.91 -6.32
C LEU A 26 -1.67 -6.98 -6.23
N ASP A 27 -2.29 -7.52 -7.25
CA ASP A 27 -3.74 -7.68 -7.30
C ASP A 27 -4.17 -9.12 -7.57
N ASP A 28 -3.20 -9.99 -7.83
CA ASP A 28 -3.43 -11.39 -8.09
C ASP A 28 -3.70 -12.12 -6.77
N GLN A 29 -4.62 -13.05 -6.79
CA GLN A 29 -5.00 -13.81 -5.60
C GLN A 29 -3.81 -14.49 -4.93
N ALA A 30 -2.92 -15.09 -5.72
CA ALA A 30 -1.75 -15.76 -5.16
C ALA A 30 -0.84 -14.78 -4.41
N ASP A 31 -0.64 -13.59 -4.97
CA ASP A 31 0.18 -12.57 -4.33
C ASP A 31 -0.49 -12.01 -3.07
N LEU A 32 -1.81 -11.83 -3.12
CA LEU A 32 -2.56 -11.30 -1.99
C LEU A 32 -2.54 -12.25 -0.80
N LEU A 33 -2.49 -13.55 -1.04
CA LEU A 33 -2.41 -14.52 0.05
C LEU A 33 -1.14 -14.38 0.89
N VAL A 34 -0.06 -13.92 0.28
CA VAL A 34 1.17 -13.61 1.02
C VAL A 34 0.92 -12.57 2.09
N TYR A 35 -0.02 -11.66 1.83
CA TYR A 35 -0.41 -10.60 2.76
C TYR A 35 -1.67 -10.95 3.53
N GLU A 36 -2.06 -12.23 3.49
CA GLU A 36 -3.21 -12.75 4.22
C GLU A 36 -4.54 -12.13 3.78
N TYR A 37 -4.62 -11.73 2.53
CA TYR A 37 -5.87 -11.26 1.93
C TYR A 37 -6.41 -12.33 1.00
N ASP A 38 -7.64 -12.74 1.26
CA ASP A 38 -8.32 -13.73 0.44
C ASP A 38 -9.09 -13.02 -0.66
N GLY A 39 -8.69 -13.26 -1.89
CA GLY A 39 -9.34 -12.64 -3.06
C GLY A 39 -10.79 -13.07 -3.25
N SER A 40 -11.25 -14.08 -2.51
CA SER A 40 -12.63 -14.50 -2.60
C SER A 40 -13.56 -13.72 -1.67
N ILE A 41 -13.00 -12.87 -0.78
CA ILE A 41 -13.79 -12.19 0.23
C ILE A 41 -14.91 -11.36 -0.36
N ASP A 42 -14.60 -10.52 -1.33
CA ASP A 42 -15.63 -9.72 -1.96
C ASP A 42 -15.15 -9.29 -3.36
N ARG A 43 -15.79 -9.85 -4.37
CA ARG A 43 -15.43 -9.54 -5.74
C ARG A 43 -15.76 -8.11 -6.14
N GLY A 44 -16.72 -7.50 -5.46
CA GLY A 44 -17.09 -6.12 -5.71
C GLY A 44 -16.13 -5.12 -5.09
N ASN A 45 -15.36 -5.56 -4.09
CA ASN A 45 -14.47 -4.68 -3.33
C ASN A 45 -13.07 -5.29 -3.27
N PRO A 46 -12.33 -5.26 -4.36
CA PRO A 46 -11.01 -5.87 -4.40
C PRO A 46 -9.99 -5.14 -3.53
N VAL A 47 -8.98 -5.89 -3.11
CA VAL A 47 -7.84 -5.35 -2.38
C VAL A 47 -6.64 -5.35 -3.32
N VAL A 48 -5.86 -4.29 -3.28
CA VAL A 48 -4.62 -4.17 -4.04
C VAL A 48 -3.51 -3.81 -3.06
N VAL A 49 -2.39 -4.50 -3.14
CA VAL A 49 -1.22 -4.16 -2.33
C VAL A 49 -0.23 -3.40 -3.20
N VAL A 50 0.19 -2.24 -2.75
CA VAL A 50 1.17 -1.40 -3.43
C VAL A 50 2.40 -1.28 -2.55
N LEU A 51 3.57 -1.50 -3.13
CA LEU A 51 4.85 -1.41 -2.42
C LEU A 51 5.64 -0.21 -2.95
N PRO A 52 5.43 0.98 -2.38
CA PRO A 52 6.17 2.15 -2.83
C PRO A 52 7.62 2.10 -2.37
N ASN A 53 8.46 2.83 -3.08
CA ASN A 53 9.88 2.92 -2.75
C ASN A 53 10.27 4.31 -2.23
N THR A 54 9.44 5.31 -2.45
CA THR A 54 9.76 6.69 -2.07
C THR A 54 8.55 7.40 -1.48
N THR A 55 8.82 8.45 -0.72
CA THR A 55 7.75 9.30 -0.20
C THR A 55 6.91 9.91 -1.31
N LYS A 56 7.55 10.24 -2.43
CA LYS A 56 6.84 10.80 -3.57
C LYS A 56 5.83 9.81 -4.11
N GLU A 57 6.20 8.54 -4.21
CA GLU A 57 5.28 7.50 -4.67
C GLU A 57 4.10 7.35 -3.72
N ILE A 58 4.38 7.36 -2.42
CA ILE A 58 3.32 7.32 -1.41
C ILE A 58 2.34 8.47 -1.61
N SER A 59 2.86 9.67 -1.77
CA SER A 59 2.04 10.86 -1.99
C SER A 59 1.15 10.71 -3.22
N GLN A 60 1.71 10.18 -4.31
CA GLN A 60 0.95 9.99 -5.54
C GLN A 60 -0.16 8.96 -5.37
N VAL A 61 0.12 7.86 -4.66
CA VAL A 61 -0.90 6.84 -4.40
C VAL A 61 -2.01 7.41 -3.53
N LEU A 62 -1.66 8.16 -2.49
CA LEU A 62 -2.66 8.75 -1.60
C LEU A 62 -3.54 9.77 -2.31
N LYS A 63 -2.97 10.56 -3.19
CA LYS A 63 -3.75 11.52 -3.98
C LYS A 63 -4.73 10.81 -4.91
N LEU A 64 -4.25 9.77 -5.56
CA LEU A 64 -5.09 8.98 -6.46
C LEU A 64 -6.23 8.32 -5.71
N ALA A 65 -5.93 7.72 -4.57
CA ALA A 65 -6.94 7.08 -3.73
C ALA A 65 -7.98 8.07 -3.23
N ARG A 66 -7.51 9.23 -2.76
CA ARG A 66 -8.41 10.26 -2.26
C ARG A 66 -9.35 10.78 -3.35
N SER A 67 -8.82 10.99 -4.55
CA SER A 67 -9.63 11.49 -5.66
C SER A 67 -10.73 10.51 -6.06
N ASN A 68 -10.58 9.24 -5.74
CA ASN A 68 -11.53 8.21 -6.10
C ASN A 68 -12.22 7.59 -4.89
N SER A 69 -12.05 8.20 -3.72
CA SER A 69 -12.68 7.74 -2.46
C SER A 69 -12.35 6.30 -2.13
N ILE A 70 -11.10 5.91 -2.33
CA ILE A 70 -10.65 4.55 -2.07
C ILE A 70 -9.90 4.52 -0.72
N PRO A 71 -10.28 3.61 0.19
CA PRO A 71 -9.60 3.48 1.47
C PRO A 71 -8.15 3.03 1.29
N VAL A 72 -7.26 3.54 2.14
CA VAL A 72 -5.85 3.15 2.15
C VAL A 72 -5.45 2.80 3.56
N VAL A 73 -4.75 1.69 3.71
CA VAL A 73 -4.15 1.28 4.98
C VAL A 73 -2.67 1.08 4.77
N ALA A 74 -1.87 1.66 5.65
CA ALA A 74 -0.42 1.48 5.61
C ALA A 74 0.01 0.31 6.48
N ARG A 75 1.03 -0.41 6.03
CA ARG A 75 1.66 -1.49 6.76
C ARG A 75 3.16 -1.31 6.77
N GLY A 76 3.81 -1.75 7.84
CA GLY A 76 5.27 -1.77 7.90
C GLY A 76 5.84 -2.89 7.04
N ALA A 77 6.89 -3.54 7.50
CA ALA A 77 7.57 -4.57 6.74
C ALA A 77 6.90 -5.93 6.77
N GLY A 78 6.10 -6.21 7.77
CA GLY A 78 5.54 -7.54 7.95
C GLY A 78 4.30 -7.80 7.15
N THR A 79 3.85 -9.05 7.20
CA THR A 79 2.59 -9.46 6.60
C THR A 79 1.46 -9.51 7.62
N GLY A 80 1.75 -9.11 8.86
CA GLY A 80 0.77 -9.16 9.92
C GLY A 80 -0.48 -8.35 9.61
N LEU A 81 -1.59 -8.80 10.15
CA LEU A 81 -2.88 -8.24 9.82
C LEU A 81 -3.27 -7.09 10.68
N SER A 82 -3.65 -6.02 10.06
CA SER A 82 -4.34 -4.95 10.73
C SER A 82 -5.37 -4.33 9.80
N GLY A 83 -5.75 -5.06 8.78
CA GLY A 83 -6.55 -4.52 7.72
C GLY A 83 -7.94 -5.10 7.60
N GLY A 84 -8.59 -5.46 8.72
CA GLY A 84 -9.94 -6.01 8.66
C GLY A 84 -10.91 -5.14 7.87
N ALA A 85 -10.87 -3.85 8.10
CA ALA A 85 -11.75 -2.92 7.39
C ALA A 85 -11.46 -2.92 5.88
N ILE A 86 -10.20 -2.99 5.50
CA ILE A 86 -9.81 -3.06 4.09
C ILE A 86 -10.33 -4.37 3.48
N ALA A 87 -10.20 -5.48 4.21
CA ALA A 87 -10.67 -6.77 3.69
C ALA A 87 -12.16 -6.74 3.40
N GLU A 88 -12.93 -6.03 4.21
CA GLU A 88 -14.37 -5.94 4.02
C GLU A 88 -14.76 -4.94 2.94
N GLN A 89 -14.11 -3.80 2.91
CA GLN A 89 -14.49 -2.71 2.01
C GLN A 89 -13.72 -2.70 0.70
N GLY A 90 -12.62 -3.43 0.65
CA GLY A 90 -11.68 -3.29 -0.43
C GLY A 90 -10.83 -2.04 -0.24
N GLY A 91 -9.81 -1.89 -1.02
CA GLY A 91 -8.97 -0.71 -0.93
C GLY A 91 -7.52 -0.99 -1.27
N ILE A 92 -6.67 -0.02 -0.95
CA ILE A 92 -5.25 -0.11 -1.21
C ILE A 92 -4.52 -0.33 0.11
N VAL A 93 -3.65 -1.34 0.13
CA VAL A 93 -2.72 -1.56 1.23
C VAL A 93 -1.37 -1.04 0.77
N LEU A 94 -0.84 -0.05 1.48
CA LEU A 94 0.51 0.45 1.22
C LEU A 94 1.48 -0.31 2.11
N SER A 95 2.24 -1.22 1.51
CA SER A 95 3.28 -1.95 2.24
C SER A 95 4.59 -1.19 2.14
N MET A 96 5.19 -0.87 3.27
CA MET A 96 6.43 -0.10 3.33
C MET A 96 7.67 -0.99 3.28
N ALA A 97 7.52 -2.25 2.91
CA ALA A 97 8.62 -3.22 2.97
C ALA A 97 9.85 -2.82 2.16
N ARG A 98 9.66 -2.07 1.06
CA ARG A 98 10.78 -1.62 0.23
C ARG A 98 11.51 -0.42 0.83
N MET A 99 10.89 0.30 1.77
CA MET A 99 11.46 1.47 2.40
C MET A 99 12.11 1.03 3.70
N ASN A 100 13.25 0.39 3.58
CA ASN A 100 13.87 -0.32 4.69
C ASN A 100 15.30 0.16 5.02
N GLN A 101 15.61 1.39 4.68
CA GLN A 101 16.95 1.92 4.95
C GLN A 101 17.05 2.51 6.34
N ILE A 102 18.20 2.31 6.97
CA ILE A 102 18.58 3.01 8.19
C ILE A 102 19.35 4.24 7.75
N LEU A 103 18.76 5.41 7.98
CA LEU A 103 19.31 6.66 7.47
C LEU A 103 20.37 7.24 8.37
N GLU A 104 20.22 7.05 9.68
CA GLU A 104 21.16 7.58 10.65
C GLU A 104 21.09 6.79 11.95
N VAL A 105 22.24 6.55 12.57
CA VAL A 105 22.30 5.99 13.93
C VAL A 105 23.15 6.93 14.77
N ASN A 106 22.60 7.46 15.85
CA ASN A 106 23.31 8.32 16.76
C ASN A 106 23.41 7.66 18.12
N ARG A 107 24.61 7.14 18.44
CA ARG A 107 24.80 6.39 19.68
C ARG A 107 24.85 7.29 20.91
N SER A 108 25.40 8.48 20.75
CA SER A 108 25.51 9.43 21.87
C SER A 108 24.14 9.85 22.36
N ASP A 109 23.26 10.21 21.45
CA ASP A 109 21.92 10.68 21.78
C ASP A 109 20.90 9.56 21.77
N ARG A 110 21.32 8.34 21.44
CA ARG A 110 20.51 7.13 21.50
C ARG A 110 19.27 7.18 20.62
N TYR A 111 19.45 7.57 19.36
CA TYR A 111 18.35 7.52 18.39
C TYR A 111 18.83 6.96 17.07
N ALA A 112 17.88 6.55 16.26
CA ALA A 112 18.11 6.18 14.88
C ALA A 112 16.99 6.77 14.03
N ILE A 113 17.35 7.18 12.81
CA ILE A 113 16.39 7.63 11.82
C ILE A 113 16.29 6.51 10.80
N VAL A 114 15.10 5.97 10.63
CA VAL A 114 14.89 4.82 9.77
C VAL A 114 13.68 5.05 8.88
N GLU A 115 13.65 4.33 7.76
CA GLU A 115 12.45 4.28 6.94
C GLU A 115 11.42 3.33 7.55
N PRO A 116 10.12 3.48 7.22
CA PRO A 116 9.05 2.76 7.91
C PRO A 116 9.06 1.25 7.74
N GLY A 117 9.78 0.72 6.76
CA GLY A 117 9.87 -0.72 6.52
C GLY A 117 11.00 -1.42 7.24
N VAL A 118 11.74 -0.72 8.09
CA VAL A 118 12.85 -1.34 8.83
C VAL A 118 12.29 -2.31 9.86
N VAL A 119 12.87 -3.52 9.88
CA VAL A 119 12.48 -4.55 10.83
C VAL A 119 13.37 -4.45 12.07
N ASN A 120 12.75 -4.45 13.23
CA ASN A 120 13.45 -4.47 14.50
C ASN A 120 13.55 -5.91 15.00
N LEU A 121 14.74 -6.47 14.96
CA LEU A 121 14.98 -7.86 15.34
C LEU A 121 15.48 -7.97 16.77
#